data_2de0dcc82f67f455fdc64319e81ecbe1
#
_entry.id   2de0dcc82f67f455fdc64319e81ecbe1
#
_cell.length_a   1.000
_cell.length_b   1.000
_cell.length_c   1.000
_cell.angle_alpha   90.00
_cell.angle_beta   90.00
_cell.angle_gamma   90.00
#
_symmetry.space_group_name_H-M   'P 1'
#
loop_
_entity.id
_entity.type
_entity.pdbx_description
1 polymer ?
#
loop_
_entity_poly.entity_id
_entity_poly.type
_entity_poly.pdbx_seq_one_letter_code
_entity_poly.pdbx_strand_id
1 'polypeptide(L)'
;FPGGGFTSADHEKFSEMRRALANAGFVVAAAEYRVVPDKFPAILEDAKSAVRYLRAHAEEYGIDPDRIGVLGDSAGGYLSQMTGVTNGEKQFDKGDWLNVSSDVQAAVTIYGLSDLTTIGEGFGPEIDKVHESPASTEALLVNGPAFRTYPGASIMADRKAALAASPLGHVDGSEPPFLILHGALDPLVSPTQSAKLYRALKAKNVDAEYVLVDNAQHGDLPWFQKPVIERVVNWFVKVLKPVKAEESEGAVL
;
A
#
# COMPACT_ATOMS: atom_id res chain seq x y z
N PHE A 1 1.93 -4.85 3.77
CA PHE A 1 1.47 -3.88 4.76
C PHE A 1 -0.01 -4.15 5.07
N PRO A 2 -0.41 -4.38 6.34
CA PRO A 2 -1.81 -4.64 6.69
C PRO A 2 -2.65 -3.36 6.73
N GLY A 3 -3.95 -3.50 6.43
CA GLY A 3 -4.94 -2.46 6.67
C GLY A 3 -5.25 -2.30 8.16
N GLY A 4 -5.91 -1.22 8.54
CA GLY A 4 -6.30 -0.93 9.92
C GLY A 4 -6.71 0.53 10.15
N GLY A 5 -7.14 1.25 9.10
CA GLY A 5 -7.67 2.62 9.20
C GLY A 5 -6.66 3.61 9.80
N PHE A 6 -5.37 3.37 9.63
CA PHE A 6 -4.28 4.14 10.24
C PHE A 6 -4.22 4.08 11.77
N THR A 7 -5.04 3.23 12.40
CA THR A 7 -5.12 3.09 13.86
C THR A 7 -4.60 1.75 14.38
N SER A 8 -4.38 0.80 13.48
CA SER A 8 -3.74 -0.50 13.76
C SER A 8 -2.96 -1.01 12.56
N ALA A 9 -1.99 -1.88 12.80
CA ALA A 9 -1.15 -2.51 11.78
C ALA A 9 -0.85 -3.96 12.18
N ASP A 10 -1.86 -4.83 12.11
CA ASP A 10 -1.74 -6.23 12.53
C ASP A 10 -1.14 -7.09 11.41
N HIS A 11 0.10 -7.51 11.58
CA HIS A 11 0.86 -8.31 10.63
C HIS A 11 0.32 -9.74 10.42
N GLU A 12 -0.60 -10.22 11.24
CA GLU A 12 -1.17 -11.58 11.08
C GLU A 12 -2.20 -11.67 9.94
N LYS A 13 -2.69 -10.53 9.45
CA LYS A 13 -3.68 -10.47 8.36
C LYS A 13 -3.18 -11.07 7.04
N PHE A 14 -4.12 -11.44 6.16
CA PHE A 14 -3.86 -11.96 4.83
C PHE A 14 -2.92 -13.17 4.76
N SER A 15 -3.03 -14.09 5.72
CA SER A 15 -2.17 -15.28 5.82
C SER A 15 -2.23 -16.18 4.58
N GLU A 16 -3.40 -16.29 3.93
CA GLU A 16 -3.58 -17.06 2.69
C GLU A 16 -2.80 -16.45 1.52
N MET A 17 -2.87 -15.14 1.35
CA MET A 17 -2.13 -14.41 0.33
C MET A 17 -0.62 -14.55 0.54
N ARG A 18 -0.15 -14.39 1.78
CA ARG A 18 1.28 -14.54 2.13
C ARG A 18 1.79 -15.94 1.83
N ARG A 19 1.04 -16.97 2.21
CA ARG A 19 1.37 -18.37 1.90
C ARG A 19 1.39 -18.65 0.39
N ALA A 20 0.44 -18.10 -0.35
CA ALA A 20 0.39 -18.27 -1.80
C ALA A 20 1.59 -17.62 -2.49
N LEU A 21 2.02 -16.43 -2.05
CA LEU A 21 3.24 -15.78 -2.53
C LEU A 21 4.49 -16.57 -2.18
N ALA A 22 4.60 -17.09 -0.93
CA ALA A 22 5.73 -17.91 -0.52
C ALA A 22 5.81 -19.20 -1.35
N ASN A 23 4.68 -19.86 -1.60
CA ASN A 23 4.61 -21.05 -2.47
C ASN A 23 4.98 -20.75 -3.93
N ALA A 24 4.86 -19.50 -4.37
CA ALA A 24 5.26 -19.07 -5.70
C ALA A 24 6.77 -18.68 -5.79
N GLY A 25 7.52 -18.85 -4.69
CA GLY A 25 8.97 -18.64 -4.64
C GLY A 25 9.41 -17.25 -4.17
N PHE A 26 8.53 -16.49 -3.52
CA PHE A 26 8.88 -15.22 -2.90
C PHE A 26 9.27 -15.39 -1.43
N VAL A 27 10.23 -14.61 -0.98
CA VAL A 27 10.39 -14.31 0.46
C VAL A 27 9.33 -13.27 0.82
N VAL A 28 8.54 -13.54 1.84
CA VAL A 28 7.40 -12.69 2.23
C VAL A 28 7.60 -12.18 3.64
N ALA A 29 7.67 -10.87 3.79
CA ALA A 29 7.72 -10.17 5.07
C ALA A 29 6.39 -9.44 5.32
N ALA A 30 5.82 -9.63 6.51
CA ALA A 30 4.68 -8.86 6.98
C ALA A 30 5.20 -7.77 7.94
N ALA A 31 5.04 -6.51 7.54
CA ALA A 31 5.58 -5.38 8.28
C ALA A 31 4.48 -4.62 9.02
N GLU A 32 4.69 -4.39 10.30
CA GLU A 32 3.96 -3.39 11.06
C GLU A 32 4.54 -2.00 10.81
N TYR A 33 3.77 -0.99 11.08
CA TYR A 33 4.15 0.41 10.90
C TYR A 33 3.51 1.28 11.96
N ARG A 34 4.09 2.43 12.23
CA ARG A 34 3.51 3.41 13.18
C ARG A 34 2.14 3.87 12.71
N VAL A 35 1.23 3.96 13.67
CA VAL A 35 -0.16 4.36 13.45
C VAL A 35 -0.46 5.63 14.24
N VAL A 36 -1.66 6.20 14.08
CA VAL A 36 -2.09 7.34 14.89
C VAL A 36 -1.89 7.01 16.38
N PRO A 37 -1.27 7.92 17.18
CA PRO A 37 -1.16 9.36 16.93
C PRO A 37 0.10 9.81 16.15
N ASP A 38 0.95 8.90 15.71
CA ASP A 38 2.06 9.27 14.83
C ASP A 38 1.52 9.78 13.49
N LYS A 39 2.01 10.95 13.08
CA LYS A 39 1.53 11.61 11.86
C LYS A 39 2.34 11.20 10.63
N PHE A 40 1.76 11.41 9.46
CA PHE A 40 2.55 11.42 8.23
C PHE A 40 3.73 12.42 8.36
N PRO A 41 4.97 12.03 7.95
CA PRO A 41 5.29 10.87 7.13
C PRO A 41 5.72 9.60 7.89
N ALA A 42 5.53 9.49 9.21
CA ALA A 42 6.03 8.37 10.01
C ALA A 42 5.69 6.98 9.44
N ILE A 43 4.46 6.78 9.01
CA ILE A 43 4.00 5.53 8.38
C ILE A 43 4.81 5.18 7.12
N LEU A 44 5.13 6.17 6.28
CA LEU A 44 5.92 5.97 5.06
C LEU A 44 7.40 5.74 5.35
N GLU A 45 7.95 6.45 6.36
CA GLU A 45 9.32 6.23 6.82
C GLU A 45 9.52 4.78 7.27
N ASP A 46 8.55 4.21 7.99
CA ASP A 46 8.59 2.81 8.43
C ASP A 46 8.52 1.83 7.27
N ALA A 47 7.63 2.07 6.29
CA ALA A 47 7.54 1.23 5.10
C ALA A 47 8.86 1.23 4.29
N LYS A 48 9.43 2.42 4.08
CA LYS A 48 10.72 2.56 3.39
C LYS A 48 11.87 1.92 4.19
N SER A 49 11.83 2.01 5.52
CA SER A 49 12.80 1.35 6.39
C SER A 49 12.68 -0.18 6.31
N ALA A 50 11.47 -0.73 6.26
CA ALA A 50 11.25 -2.16 6.06
C ALA A 50 11.81 -2.67 4.72
N VAL A 51 11.64 -1.90 3.64
CA VAL A 51 12.25 -2.22 2.33
C VAL A 51 13.77 -2.20 2.41
N ARG A 52 14.37 -1.19 3.05
CA ARG A 52 15.82 -1.12 3.22
C ARG A 52 16.35 -2.26 4.10
N TYR A 53 15.63 -2.61 5.17
CA TYR A 53 15.98 -3.76 6.01
C TYR A 53 16.10 -5.04 5.18
N LEU A 54 15.08 -5.36 4.40
CA LEU A 54 15.08 -6.56 3.56
C LEU A 54 16.22 -6.52 2.52
N ARG A 55 16.47 -5.37 1.91
CA ARG A 55 17.53 -5.20 0.93
C ARG A 55 18.93 -5.32 1.57
N ALA A 56 19.12 -4.79 2.76
CA ALA A 56 20.38 -4.88 3.49
C ALA A 56 20.69 -6.31 3.96
N HIS A 57 19.66 -7.12 4.22
CA HIS A 57 19.76 -8.51 4.66
C HIS A 57 19.44 -9.50 3.52
N ALA A 58 19.61 -9.07 2.27
CA ALA A 58 19.21 -9.86 1.10
C ALA A 58 19.92 -11.21 1.05
N GLU A 59 21.21 -11.27 1.34
CA GLU A 59 21.99 -12.52 1.40
C GLU A 59 21.48 -13.46 2.51
N GLU A 60 21.19 -12.93 3.70
CA GLU A 60 20.72 -13.70 4.85
C GLU A 60 19.38 -14.40 4.57
N TYR A 61 18.48 -13.72 3.87
CA TYR A 61 17.14 -14.24 3.59
C TYR A 61 16.98 -14.84 2.19
N GLY A 62 18.03 -14.87 1.39
CA GLY A 62 17.94 -15.34 -0.01
C GLY A 62 17.08 -14.44 -0.91
N ILE A 63 17.09 -13.13 -0.65
CA ILE A 63 16.34 -12.13 -1.40
C ILE A 63 17.20 -11.64 -2.58
N ASP A 64 16.57 -11.42 -3.73
CA ASP A 64 17.15 -10.62 -4.79
C ASP A 64 16.91 -9.12 -4.47
N PRO A 65 17.96 -8.35 -4.18
CA PRO A 65 17.83 -6.95 -3.76
C PRO A 65 17.25 -6.03 -4.84
N ASP A 66 17.27 -6.45 -6.10
CA ASP A 66 16.78 -5.70 -7.26
C ASP A 66 15.32 -6.08 -7.63
N ARG A 67 14.70 -6.98 -6.87
CA ARG A 67 13.34 -7.48 -7.13
C ARG A 67 12.47 -7.50 -5.86
N ILE A 68 12.27 -6.34 -5.26
CA ILE A 68 11.41 -6.15 -4.08
C ILE A 68 10.10 -5.51 -4.50
N GLY A 69 9.00 -6.13 -4.11
CA GLY A 69 7.65 -5.59 -4.29
C GLY A 69 6.97 -5.30 -2.98
N VAL A 70 5.94 -4.46 -3.02
CA VAL A 70 5.08 -4.16 -1.88
C VAL A 70 3.64 -4.52 -2.19
N LEU A 71 2.92 -4.95 -1.16
CA LEU A 71 1.50 -5.30 -1.21
C LEU A 71 0.83 -4.80 0.06
N GLY A 72 -0.37 -4.25 -0.05
CA GLY A 72 -1.17 -3.88 1.12
C GLY A 72 -2.64 -3.71 0.80
N ASP A 73 -3.44 -3.73 1.86
CA ASP A 73 -4.88 -3.56 1.82
C ASP A 73 -5.32 -2.31 2.62
N SER A 74 -6.37 -1.60 2.18
CA SER A 74 -6.93 -0.44 2.89
C SER A 74 -5.84 0.60 3.24
N ALA A 75 -5.62 0.92 4.51
CA ALA A 75 -4.52 1.76 4.97
C ALA A 75 -3.14 1.20 4.56
N GLY A 76 -2.97 -0.13 4.55
CA GLY A 76 -1.77 -0.77 4.01
C GLY A 76 -1.70 -0.67 2.48
N GLY A 77 -2.85 -0.66 1.80
CA GLY A 77 -2.94 -0.37 0.37
C GLY A 77 -2.52 1.07 0.03
N TYR A 78 -2.95 2.03 0.83
CA TYR A 78 -2.41 3.40 0.79
C TYR A 78 -0.88 3.40 0.97
N LEU A 79 -0.38 2.67 1.97
CA LEU A 79 1.05 2.62 2.24
C LEU A 79 1.85 1.96 1.11
N SER A 80 1.31 0.92 0.48
CA SER A 80 1.90 0.33 -0.73
C SER A 80 1.93 1.32 -1.90
N GLN A 81 0.87 2.11 -2.08
CA GLN A 81 0.85 3.17 -3.08
C GLN A 81 1.93 4.21 -2.77
N MET A 82 1.96 4.77 -1.54
CA MET A 82 2.95 5.77 -1.13
C MET A 82 4.38 5.26 -1.31
N THR A 83 4.65 4.01 -0.95
CA THR A 83 5.99 3.42 -1.12
C THR A 83 6.40 3.38 -2.60
N GLY A 84 5.47 2.99 -3.49
CA GLY A 84 5.74 2.91 -4.92
C GLY A 84 5.86 4.27 -5.61
N VAL A 85 4.97 5.23 -5.30
CA VAL A 85 4.99 6.55 -5.96
C VAL A 85 6.09 7.48 -5.43
N THR A 86 6.74 7.13 -4.32
CA THR A 86 7.86 7.91 -3.76
C THR A 86 9.22 7.25 -3.98
N ASN A 87 9.35 6.38 -5.00
CA ASN A 87 10.66 5.91 -5.44
C ASN A 87 11.56 7.11 -5.74
N GLY A 88 12.82 7.04 -5.28
CA GLY A 88 13.78 8.14 -5.43
C GLY A 88 13.63 9.29 -4.44
N GLU A 89 12.52 9.42 -3.72
CA GLU A 89 12.30 10.52 -2.75
C GLU A 89 13.02 10.25 -1.42
N LYS A 90 14.27 10.67 -1.34
CA LYS A 90 15.16 10.45 -0.17
C LYS A 90 14.72 11.18 1.11
N GLN A 91 13.84 12.17 1.00
CA GLN A 91 13.32 12.90 2.18
C GLN A 91 12.58 11.98 3.16
N PHE A 92 12.03 10.86 2.70
CA PHE A 92 11.35 9.87 3.51
C PHE A 92 12.25 8.73 3.99
N ASP A 93 13.50 8.67 3.56
CA ASP A 93 14.47 7.70 4.06
C ASP A 93 15.00 8.15 5.43
N LYS A 94 14.52 7.47 6.48
CA LYS A 94 14.91 7.74 7.88
C LYS A 94 15.31 6.44 8.58
N GLY A 95 16.06 6.58 9.67
CA GLY A 95 16.49 5.44 10.49
C GLY A 95 17.71 4.72 9.92
N ASP A 96 17.70 3.39 9.96
CA ASP A 96 18.84 2.54 9.62
C ASP A 96 18.91 2.22 8.12
N TRP A 97 20.03 1.58 7.71
CA TRP A 97 20.31 1.11 6.34
C TRP A 97 20.14 2.16 5.25
N LEU A 98 20.54 3.40 5.52
CA LEU A 98 20.45 4.52 4.56
C LEU A 98 21.42 4.39 3.38
N ASN A 99 22.33 3.42 3.43
CA ASN A 99 23.28 3.09 2.36
C ASN A 99 22.66 2.21 1.25
N VAL A 100 21.45 1.68 1.44
CA VAL A 100 20.71 0.93 0.43
C VAL A 100 19.43 1.65 0.03
N SER A 101 18.90 1.37 -1.17
CA SER A 101 17.68 2.00 -1.67
C SER A 101 16.42 1.51 -0.96
N SER A 102 15.46 2.41 -0.78
CA SER A 102 14.07 2.09 -0.38
C SER A 102 13.14 1.91 -1.58
N ASP A 103 13.64 2.02 -2.81
CA ASP A 103 12.83 1.91 -4.03
C ASP A 103 12.33 0.47 -4.22
N VAL A 104 11.11 0.34 -4.74
CA VAL A 104 10.50 -0.95 -5.01
C VAL A 104 10.28 -1.14 -6.51
N GLN A 105 10.24 -2.39 -6.95
CA GLN A 105 10.15 -2.76 -8.35
C GLN A 105 8.75 -3.22 -8.76
N ALA A 106 7.82 -3.30 -7.80
CA ALA A 106 6.42 -3.62 -8.04
C ALA A 106 5.56 -3.16 -6.86
N ALA A 107 4.35 -2.68 -7.12
CA ALA A 107 3.41 -2.29 -6.08
C ALA A 107 2.01 -2.86 -6.34
N VAL A 108 1.42 -3.50 -5.34
CA VAL A 108 0.04 -3.98 -5.36
C VAL A 108 -0.75 -3.27 -4.28
N THR A 109 -1.88 -2.69 -4.65
CA THR A 109 -2.80 -2.05 -3.72
C THR A 109 -4.18 -2.67 -3.82
N ILE A 110 -4.75 -3.03 -2.69
CA ILE A 110 -6.09 -3.59 -2.56
C ILE A 110 -6.94 -2.58 -1.80
N TYR A 111 -7.97 -2.04 -2.45
CA TYR A 111 -8.87 -0.98 -1.94
C TYR A 111 -8.16 0.11 -1.11
N GLY A 112 -7.00 0.56 -1.59
CA GLY A 112 -6.24 1.63 -0.96
C GLY A 112 -6.77 3.03 -1.28
N LEU A 113 -6.35 4.00 -0.47
CA LEU A 113 -6.67 5.40 -0.63
C LEU A 113 -5.59 6.10 -1.47
N SER A 114 -6.00 6.94 -2.40
CA SER A 114 -5.06 7.60 -3.33
C SER A 114 -5.06 9.13 -3.21
N ASP A 115 -6.18 9.71 -2.76
CA ASP A 115 -6.37 11.14 -2.53
C ASP A 115 -7.10 11.35 -1.21
N LEU A 116 -6.37 11.73 -0.18
CA LEU A 116 -6.92 11.93 1.16
C LEU A 116 -7.90 13.11 1.25
N THR A 117 -7.91 13.98 0.24
CA THR A 117 -8.84 15.13 0.20
C THR A 117 -10.23 14.78 -0.34
N THR A 118 -10.42 13.57 -0.87
CA THR A 118 -11.65 13.18 -1.59
C THR A 118 -12.12 11.76 -1.27
N ILE A 119 -11.87 11.27 -0.05
CA ILE A 119 -12.20 9.87 0.32
C ILE A 119 -13.70 9.61 0.22
N GLY A 120 -14.54 10.57 0.60
CA GLY A 120 -16.00 10.47 0.52
C GLY A 120 -16.61 10.60 -0.88
N GLU A 121 -15.80 10.93 -1.90
CA GLU A 121 -16.30 11.18 -3.24
C GLU A 121 -17.09 10.00 -3.81
N GLY A 122 -18.32 10.26 -4.21
CA GLY A 122 -19.23 9.26 -4.78
C GLY A 122 -20.21 8.64 -3.77
N PHE A 123 -20.04 8.87 -2.46
CA PHE A 123 -20.95 8.36 -1.43
C PHE A 123 -22.04 9.37 -1.02
N GLY A 124 -21.93 10.60 -1.50
CA GLY A 124 -22.89 11.67 -1.23
C GLY A 124 -22.56 12.55 -0.02
N PRO A 125 -23.29 13.67 0.15
CA PRO A 125 -22.89 14.78 1.01
C PRO A 125 -22.82 14.43 2.51
N GLU A 126 -23.54 13.42 2.97
CA GLU A 126 -23.47 13.00 4.38
C GLU A 126 -22.12 12.30 4.70
N ILE A 127 -21.60 11.55 3.75
CA ILE A 127 -20.29 10.91 3.91
C ILE A 127 -19.17 11.94 3.71
N ASP A 128 -19.31 12.88 2.77
CA ASP A 128 -18.37 13.98 2.62
C ASP A 128 -18.18 14.75 3.94
N LYS A 129 -19.27 15.03 4.68
CA LYS A 129 -19.20 15.68 6.02
C LYS A 129 -18.43 14.84 7.04
N VAL A 130 -18.52 13.50 6.99
CA VAL A 130 -17.75 12.63 7.89
C VAL A 130 -16.25 12.82 7.62
N HIS A 131 -15.84 12.89 6.36
CA HIS A 131 -14.45 13.10 5.96
C HIS A 131 -13.96 14.54 6.20
N GLU A 132 -14.84 15.51 6.33
CA GLU A 132 -14.51 16.87 6.78
C GLU A 132 -14.23 16.97 8.29
N SER A 133 -14.57 15.93 9.05
CA SER A 133 -14.35 15.91 10.50
C SER A 133 -12.84 15.91 10.82
N PRO A 134 -12.40 16.71 11.83
CA PRO A 134 -11.04 16.61 12.33
C PRO A 134 -10.73 15.26 13.01
N ALA A 135 -11.74 14.44 13.28
CA ALA A 135 -11.60 13.10 13.86
C ALA A 135 -11.66 11.99 12.81
N SER A 136 -11.74 12.30 11.52
CA SER A 136 -11.57 11.30 10.46
C SER A 136 -10.15 10.74 10.47
N THR A 137 -9.98 9.49 10.06
CA THR A 137 -8.68 8.80 10.16
C THR A 137 -7.58 9.45 9.33
N GLU A 138 -7.92 9.98 8.16
CA GLU A 138 -7.01 10.75 7.31
C GLU A 138 -6.64 12.10 7.92
N ALA A 139 -7.58 12.78 8.59
CA ALA A 139 -7.28 14.01 9.31
C ALA A 139 -6.37 13.74 10.50
N LEU A 140 -6.59 12.66 11.24
CA LEU A 140 -5.72 12.23 12.33
C LEU A 140 -4.31 11.89 11.81
N LEU A 141 -4.21 11.19 10.67
CA LEU A 141 -2.94 10.84 10.06
C LEU A 141 -2.12 12.09 9.68
N VAL A 142 -2.76 13.12 9.14
CA VAL A 142 -2.04 14.31 8.64
C VAL A 142 -1.89 15.37 9.72
N ASN A 143 -2.96 15.68 10.45
CA ASN A 143 -3.04 16.82 11.36
C ASN A 143 -2.84 16.45 12.84
N GLY A 144 -2.95 15.15 13.17
CA GLY A 144 -2.78 14.66 14.54
C GLY A 144 -4.09 14.58 15.33
N PRO A 145 -4.01 14.33 16.65
CA PRO A 145 -5.17 13.98 17.47
C PRO A 145 -6.23 15.09 17.55
N ALA A 146 -7.48 14.67 17.67
CA ALA A 146 -8.67 15.53 17.68
C ALA A 146 -9.62 15.14 18.85
N PHE A 147 -9.12 15.20 20.09
CA PHE A 147 -9.96 14.94 21.26
C PHE A 147 -9.44 15.68 22.50
N ARG A 148 -10.33 15.97 23.45
CA ARG A 148 -10.01 16.69 24.70
C ARG A 148 -9.36 18.05 24.44
N THR A 149 -8.10 18.21 24.84
CA THR A 149 -7.31 19.43 24.67
C THR A 149 -6.72 19.59 23.27
N TYR A 150 -6.88 18.58 22.43
CA TYR A 150 -6.40 18.58 21.04
C TYR A 150 -7.60 18.87 20.12
N PRO A 151 -7.73 20.06 19.55
CA PRO A 151 -8.88 20.41 18.70
C PRO A 151 -8.85 19.68 17.36
N GLY A 152 -7.68 19.19 16.93
CA GLY A 152 -7.49 18.63 15.60
C GLY A 152 -7.66 19.66 14.49
N ALA A 153 -7.63 19.19 13.26
CA ALA A 153 -7.99 20.00 12.10
C ALA A 153 -8.56 19.07 11.01
N SER A 154 -9.53 19.55 10.23
CA SER A 154 -10.02 18.85 9.04
C SER A 154 -8.90 18.57 8.08
N ILE A 155 -8.99 17.47 7.31
CA ILE A 155 -8.05 17.16 6.23
C ILE A 155 -7.91 18.32 5.22
N MET A 156 -8.95 19.13 5.08
CA MET A 156 -8.98 20.29 4.19
C MET A 156 -8.38 21.56 4.78
N ALA A 157 -8.00 21.56 6.07
CA ALA A 157 -7.41 22.73 6.72
C ALA A 157 -6.04 23.12 6.14
N ASP A 158 -5.28 22.11 5.68
CA ASP A 158 -4.04 22.30 4.91
C ASP A 158 -4.04 21.34 3.71
N ARG A 159 -4.61 21.80 2.60
CA ARG A 159 -4.69 21.02 1.36
C ARG A 159 -3.31 20.63 0.82
N LYS A 160 -2.29 21.44 1.04
CA LYS A 160 -0.92 21.14 0.59
C LYS A 160 -0.35 19.96 1.38
N ALA A 161 -0.50 19.96 2.71
CA ALA A 161 -0.09 18.85 3.56
C ALA A 161 -0.88 17.56 3.23
N ALA A 162 -2.19 17.68 3.00
CA ALA A 162 -3.04 16.55 2.61
C ALA A 162 -2.60 15.93 1.26
N LEU A 163 -2.28 16.75 0.26
CA LEU A 163 -1.76 16.25 -1.03
C LEU A 163 -0.35 15.67 -0.92
N ALA A 164 0.52 16.25 -0.07
CA ALA A 164 1.85 15.69 0.20
C ALA A 164 1.76 14.33 0.93
N ALA A 165 0.66 14.06 1.62
CA ALA A 165 0.37 12.77 2.23
C ALA A 165 -0.50 11.86 1.33
N SER A 166 -0.82 12.26 0.11
CA SER A 166 -1.65 11.49 -0.83
C SER A 166 -0.80 10.90 -1.95
N PRO A 167 -0.97 9.62 -2.30
CA PRO A 167 -0.27 9.01 -3.43
C PRO A 167 -0.36 9.81 -4.72
N LEU A 168 -1.52 10.38 -5.03
CA LEU A 168 -1.70 11.21 -6.24
C LEU A 168 -0.83 12.46 -6.27
N GLY A 169 -0.35 12.95 -5.12
CA GLY A 169 0.55 14.09 -5.03
C GLY A 169 1.97 13.82 -5.52
N HIS A 170 2.32 12.54 -5.72
CA HIS A 170 3.69 12.10 -6.04
C HIS A 170 3.83 11.45 -7.41
N VAL A 171 2.72 11.18 -8.14
CA VAL A 171 2.77 10.52 -9.44
C VAL A 171 3.48 11.39 -10.47
N ASP A 172 4.69 10.99 -10.90
CA ASP A 172 5.55 11.76 -11.81
C ASP A 172 5.98 11.01 -13.08
N GLY A 173 5.86 9.69 -13.13
CA GLY A 173 6.23 8.80 -14.24
C GLY A 173 7.43 7.90 -13.95
N SER A 174 8.01 8.00 -12.76
CA SER A 174 9.15 7.16 -12.32
C SER A 174 8.71 5.91 -11.52
N GLU A 175 7.41 5.72 -11.37
CA GLU A 175 6.85 4.64 -10.56
C GLU A 175 7.11 3.26 -11.16
N PRO A 176 7.24 2.22 -10.30
CA PRO A 176 7.28 0.84 -10.75
C PRO A 176 5.92 0.41 -11.33
N PRO A 177 5.82 -0.77 -11.96
CA PRO A 177 4.53 -1.35 -12.31
C PRO A 177 3.57 -1.46 -11.13
N PHE A 178 2.29 -1.17 -11.37
CA PHE A 178 1.22 -1.21 -10.36
C PHE A 178 0.12 -2.22 -10.72
N LEU A 179 -0.32 -3.01 -9.74
CA LEU A 179 -1.60 -3.70 -9.79
C LEU A 179 -2.54 -3.08 -8.75
N ILE A 180 -3.68 -2.58 -9.22
CA ILE A 180 -4.67 -1.88 -8.40
C ILE A 180 -5.95 -2.71 -8.40
N LEU A 181 -6.39 -3.17 -7.22
CA LEU A 181 -7.64 -3.92 -7.08
C LEU A 181 -8.61 -3.14 -6.17
N HIS A 182 -9.89 -3.12 -6.54
CA HIS A 182 -10.94 -2.49 -5.71
C HIS A 182 -12.25 -3.24 -5.83
N GLY A 183 -13.03 -3.29 -4.74
CA GLY A 183 -14.38 -3.86 -4.75
C GLY A 183 -15.38 -2.88 -5.35
N ALA A 184 -16.21 -3.36 -6.28
CA ALA A 184 -17.23 -2.51 -6.89
C ALA A 184 -18.32 -2.07 -5.90
N LEU A 185 -18.49 -2.83 -4.81
CA LEU A 185 -19.50 -2.60 -3.78
C LEU A 185 -18.89 -2.06 -2.47
N ASP A 186 -17.66 -1.54 -2.51
CA ASP A 186 -16.97 -1.02 -1.33
C ASP A 186 -17.72 0.18 -0.74
N PRO A 187 -18.27 0.07 0.48
CA PRO A 187 -19.02 1.14 1.12
C PRO A 187 -18.16 2.08 1.98
N LEU A 188 -16.87 1.75 2.16
CA LEU A 188 -15.97 2.46 3.08
C LEU A 188 -14.96 3.35 2.33
N VAL A 189 -14.33 2.81 1.30
CA VAL A 189 -13.42 3.54 0.42
C VAL A 189 -13.96 3.49 -0.99
N SER A 190 -14.27 4.64 -1.56
CA SER A 190 -14.85 4.68 -2.91
C SER A 190 -13.91 4.07 -3.95
N PRO A 191 -14.40 3.23 -4.87
CA PRO A 191 -13.61 2.74 -6.02
C PRO A 191 -13.04 3.87 -6.89
N THR A 192 -13.57 5.09 -6.77
CA THR A 192 -13.03 6.27 -7.44
C THR A 192 -11.58 6.55 -7.03
N GLN A 193 -11.19 6.22 -5.80
CA GLN A 193 -9.82 6.34 -5.31
C GLN A 193 -8.84 5.56 -6.19
N SER A 194 -9.10 4.27 -6.38
CA SER A 194 -8.30 3.39 -7.25
C SER A 194 -8.35 3.82 -8.72
N ALA A 195 -9.51 4.23 -9.21
CA ALA A 195 -9.66 4.71 -10.59
C ALA A 195 -8.87 6.02 -10.85
N LYS A 196 -8.77 6.91 -9.85
CA LYS A 196 -7.94 8.13 -9.93
C LYS A 196 -6.46 7.77 -10.05
N LEU A 197 -5.95 6.89 -9.18
CA LEU A 197 -4.56 6.44 -9.23
C LEU A 197 -4.23 5.81 -10.57
N TYR A 198 -5.07 4.87 -11.02
CA TYR A 198 -4.88 4.22 -12.32
C TYR A 198 -4.77 5.24 -13.47
N ARG A 199 -5.70 6.20 -13.53
CA ARG A 199 -5.67 7.25 -14.57
C ARG A 199 -4.42 8.12 -14.50
N ALA A 200 -3.99 8.50 -13.27
CA ALA A 200 -2.78 9.29 -13.08
C ALA A 200 -1.52 8.56 -13.55
N LEU A 201 -1.36 7.29 -13.17
CA LEU A 201 -0.25 6.44 -13.60
C LEU A 201 -0.25 6.27 -15.13
N LYS A 202 -1.41 5.95 -15.73
CA LYS A 202 -1.52 5.83 -17.20
C LYS A 202 -1.21 7.12 -17.94
N ALA A 203 -1.60 8.27 -17.40
CA ALA A 203 -1.29 9.58 -18.00
C ALA A 203 0.21 9.89 -18.01
N LYS A 204 0.97 9.22 -17.14
CA LYS A 204 2.44 9.29 -17.06
C LYS A 204 3.15 8.13 -17.77
N ASN A 205 2.42 7.28 -18.50
CA ASN A 205 2.91 6.08 -19.19
C ASN A 205 3.46 5.00 -18.27
N VAL A 206 3.08 4.99 -16.99
CA VAL A 206 3.43 3.93 -16.05
C VAL A 206 2.67 2.66 -16.40
N ASP A 207 3.32 1.49 -16.27
CA ASP A 207 2.65 0.20 -16.42
C ASP A 207 1.74 -0.03 -15.22
N ALA A 208 0.43 0.01 -15.46
CA ALA A 208 -0.57 -0.16 -14.42
C ALA A 208 -1.75 -1.00 -14.93
N GLU A 209 -2.20 -1.93 -14.09
CA GLU A 209 -3.41 -2.74 -14.28
C GLU A 209 -4.42 -2.35 -13.19
N TYR A 210 -5.71 -2.18 -13.58
CA TYR A 210 -6.81 -1.92 -12.64
C TYR A 210 -7.85 -3.03 -12.74
N VAL A 211 -8.20 -3.62 -11.61
CA VAL A 211 -9.18 -4.69 -11.51
C VAL A 211 -10.28 -4.28 -10.55
N LEU A 212 -11.48 -4.10 -11.08
CA LEU A 212 -12.69 -3.93 -10.27
C LEU A 212 -13.30 -5.32 -10.01
N VAL A 213 -13.48 -5.67 -8.74
CA VAL A 213 -14.05 -6.96 -8.33
C VAL A 213 -15.53 -6.75 -8.05
N ASP A 214 -16.40 -7.19 -8.97
CA ASP A 214 -17.82 -6.83 -9.04
C ASP A 214 -18.62 -7.13 -7.76
N ASN A 215 -18.31 -8.24 -7.08
CA ASN A 215 -19.04 -8.72 -5.90
C ASN A 215 -18.30 -8.48 -4.57
N ALA A 216 -17.26 -7.67 -4.56
CA ALA A 216 -16.47 -7.42 -3.38
C ALA A 216 -16.80 -6.06 -2.73
N GLN A 217 -16.80 -6.05 -1.41
CA GLN A 217 -16.85 -4.87 -0.56
C GLN A 217 -15.45 -4.57 0.03
N HIS A 218 -15.38 -3.86 1.15
CA HIS A 218 -14.14 -3.54 1.85
C HIS A 218 -13.76 -4.67 2.81
N GLY A 219 -12.77 -5.49 2.44
CA GLY A 219 -12.21 -6.52 3.33
C GLY A 219 -13.12 -7.73 3.57
N ASP A 220 -14.11 -7.97 2.71
CA ASP A 220 -15.01 -9.10 2.79
C ASP A 220 -14.44 -10.38 2.14
N LEU A 221 -15.23 -11.45 2.13
CA LEU A 221 -14.78 -12.79 1.74
C LEU A 221 -14.10 -12.90 0.36
N PRO A 222 -14.51 -12.22 -0.73
CA PRO A 222 -13.87 -12.34 -2.04
C PRO A 222 -12.36 -12.09 -2.02
N TRP A 223 -11.86 -11.23 -1.13
CA TRP A 223 -10.44 -10.88 -1.03
C TRP A 223 -9.55 -12.02 -0.54
N PHE A 224 -10.14 -13.00 0.14
CA PHE A 224 -9.47 -14.18 0.70
C PHE A 224 -9.68 -15.42 -0.16
N GLN A 225 -10.31 -15.26 -1.32
CA GLN A 225 -10.62 -16.35 -2.23
C GLN A 225 -9.56 -16.52 -3.32
N LYS A 226 -9.45 -17.75 -3.81
CA LYS A 226 -8.47 -18.18 -4.80
C LYS A 226 -8.38 -17.26 -6.04
N PRO A 227 -9.48 -16.78 -6.66
CA PRO A 227 -9.37 -15.94 -7.86
C PRO A 227 -8.58 -14.64 -7.64
N VAL A 228 -8.80 -13.96 -6.50
CA VAL A 228 -8.08 -12.72 -6.17
C VAL A 228 -6.64 -13.02 -5.79
N ILE A 229 -6.42 -14.06 -4.97
CA ILE A 229 -5.08 -14.48 -4.56
C ILE A 229 -4.23 -14.84 -5.79
N GLU A 230 -4.74 -15.68 -6.68
CA GLU A 230 -4.03 -16.08 -7.90
C GLU A 230 -3.75 -14.88 -8.82
N ARG A 231 -4.67 -13.94 -8.91
CA ARG A 231 -4.45 -12.72 -9.69
C ARG A 231 -3.24 -11.94 -9.19
N VAL A 232 -3.13 -11.73 -7.89
CA VAL A 232 -2.00 -11.02 -7.26
C VAL A 232 -0.71 -11.81 -7.42
N VAL A 233 -0.73 -13.11 -7.13
CA VAL A 233 0.46 -13.99 -7.24
C VAL A 233 0.97 -14.02 -8.67
N ASN A 234 0.11 -14.28 -9.65
CA ASN A 234 0.49 -14.36 -11.06
C ASN A 234 1.03 -13.02 -11.58
N TRP A 235 0.50 -11.91 -11.10
CA TRP A 235 1.00 -10.59 -11.46
C TRP A 235 2.40 -10.37 -10.91
N PHE A 236 2.67 -10.67 -9.64
CA PHE A 236 4.02 -10.57 -9.07
C PHE A 236 4.99 -11.51 -9.77
N VAL A 237 4.59 -12.75 -10.09
CA VAL A 237 5.42 -13.70 -10.86
C VAL A 237 5.78 -13.12 -12.22
N LYS A 238 4.83 -12.49 -12.91
CA LYS A 238 5.06 -11.85 -14.22
C LYS A 238 6.05 -10.68 -14.11
N VAL A 239 5.90 -9.83 -13.09
CA VAL A 239 6.67 -8.58 -12.96
C VAL A 239 8.02 -8.81 -12.32
N LEU A 240 8.09 -9.53 -11.20
CA LEU A 240 9.33 -9.72 -10.43
C LEU A 240 10.10 -10.98 -10.83
N LYS A 241 9.48 -11.92 -11.55
CA LYS A 241 10.12 -13.14 -12.07
C LYS A 241 10.96 -13.87 -10.99
N PRO A 242 10.35 -14.42 -9.95
CA PRO A 242 11.09 -15.13 -8.91
C PRO A 242 11.90 -16.27 -9.51
N VAL A 243 13.09 -16.53 -8.96
CA VAL A 243 13.87 -17.70 -9.36
C VAL A 243 13.09 -18.91 -8.87
N LYS A 244 12.67 -19.80 -9.79
CA LYS A 244 12.12 -21.10 -9.38
C LYS A 244 13.21 -21.81 -8.58
N ALA A 245 12.87 -22.30 -7.39
CA ALA A 245 13.71 -23.27 -6.72
C ALA A 245 13.98 -24.39 -7.73
N GLU A 246 15.24 -24.63 -8.07
CA GLU A 246 15.59 -25.84 -8.82
C GLU A 246 15.03 -27.00 -8.02
N GLU A 247 14.15 -27.80 -8.66
CA GLU A 247 13.75 -29.07 -8.09
C GLU A 247 15.06 -29.81 -7.83
N SER A 248 15.42 -29.95 -6.56
CA SER A 248 16.55 -30.81 -6.19
C SER A 248 16.20 -32.20 -6.67
N GLU A 249 16.70 -32.55 -7.85
CA GLU A 249 16.63 -33.91 -8.36
C GLU A 249 17.16 -34.82 -7.25
N GLY A 250 16.29 -35.72 -6.84
CA GLY A 250 16.42 -36.54 -5.68
C GLY A 250 17.79 -37.18 -5.49
N ALA A 251 18.38 -36.91 -4.36
CA ALA A 251 19.24 -37.89 -3.73
C ALA A 251 18.31 -39.00 -3.16
N VAL A 252 18.05 -40.01 -3.97
CA VAL A 252 17.58 -41.32 -3.48
C VAL A 252 18.74 -41.95 -2.78
N LEU A 253 18.66 -42.10 -1.48
CA LEU A 253 19.45 -43.07 -0.69
C LEU A 253 18.62 -44.29 -0.39
#